data_06a08179f76128238883d96fa0a602e8
#
_entry.id   06a08179f76128238883d96fa0a602e8
#
_cell.length_a   1.000
_cell.length_b   1.000
_cell.length_c   1.000
_cell.angle_alpha   90.00
_cell.angle_beta   90.00
_cell.angle_gamma   90.00
#
_symmetry.space_group_name_H-M   'P 1'
#
loop_
_entity.id
_entity.type
_entity.pdbx_description
1 polymer ?
#
loop_
_entity_poly.entity_id
_entity_poly.type
_entity_poly.pdbx_seq_one_letter_code
_entity_poly.pdbx_strand_id
1 'polypeptide(L)'
;MSYVDEVLERVKAKNASEPEFLQAVEEVLESLKPAIEANEEKYRKEALLERLTEPDRQFKFRVPWVDDKGQVQVNTGYRIQFNNAIGPYKGGLRLHPSVNTGIIKFLGFEQIFKNSLTGLPIGGGKGGADFDPKGKSDREVMAFCQSFMTELSKYIGADTDVPAGDIGTGAREIGYMFGQYKKIKGVYEGVLTGKGLSYGGSLVRTEATGYGLLYITEELMKCHGESMEGKTVVISGAGNVAIYATQKAQQMGAKVVTCSDSTGWIYDPEGIDVALLKEVKEVKRARLTEYANARKSAEYHEGRGVWSVKCDIALPCATQNELFIDDAKQLVANGCKAVCEGANMPTTIDATKYLQENGVWFIGGKAANAGGVATSALEMSQNSERLSWTFEEVDSKLKQIMVNIYHTIDDAAKRYGQEGNYVMGANIAGFEKVAEAMLLQGVV
;
A
#
# COMPACT_ATOMS: atom_id res chain seq x y z
N MET A 1 15.10 0.10 31.50
CA MET A 1 14.48 -0.36 30.25
C MET A 1 13.52 0.73 29.83
N SER A 2 13.53 1.18 28.61
CA SER A 2 12.55 2.18 28.14
C SER A 2 11.16 1.59 28.04
N TYR A 3 10.12 2.43 28.00
CA TYR A 3 8.74 1.93 27.85
C TYR A 3 8.57 1.12 26.56
N VAL A 4 9.23 1.54 25.47
CA VAL A 4 9.24 0.80 24.21
C VAL A 4 9.85 -0.60 24.39
N ASP A 5 11.00 -0.71 25.07
CA ASP A 5 11.67 -2.01 25.26
C ASP A 5 10.80 -2.96 26.10
N GLU A 6 10.14 -2.47 27.16
CA GLU A 6 9.24 -3.27 28.00
C GLU A 6 8.06 -3.83 27.18
N VAL A 7 7.46 -2.99 26.34
CA VAL A 7 6.36 -3.42 25.47
C VAL A 7 6.84 -4.41 24.42
N LEU A 8 8.00 -4.18 23.80
CA LEU A 8 8.59 -5.12 22.85
C LEU A 8 8.83 -6.50 23.45
N GLU A 9 9.41 -6.59 24.65
CA GLU A 9 9.62 -7.87 25.33
C GLU A 9 8.28 -8.58 25.59
N ARG A 10 7.25 -7.86 26.01
CA ARG A 10 5.90 -8.40 26.20
C ARG A 10 5.30 -8.92 24.90
N VAL A 11 5.42 -8.16 23.79
CA VAL A 11 4.90 -8.55 22.48
C VAL A 11 5.65 -9.79 21.96
N LYS A 12 6.99 -9.83 22.09
CA LYS A 12 7.82 -10.99 21.73
C LYS A 12 7.41 -12.25 22.50
N ALA A 13 7.21 -12.14 23.80
CA ALA A 13 6.80 -13.28 24.63
C ALA A 13 5.41 -13.83 24.26
N LYS A 14 4.47 -12.94 23.91
CA LYS A 14 3.09 -13.31 23.55
C LYS A 14 2.95 -13.89 22.15
N ASN A 15 3.77 -13.44 21.19
CA ASN A 15 3.60 -13.70 19.76
C ASN A 15 4.80 -14.45 19.15
N ALA A 16 5.46 -15.31 19.91
CA ALA A 16 6.69 -15.99 19.50
C ALA A 16 6.57 -16.81 18.19
N SER A 17 5.36 -17.21 17.80
CA SER A 17 5.08 -17.96 16.56
C SER A 17 4.75 -17.07 15.35
N GLU A 18 4.85 -15.75 15.47
CA GLU A 18 4.44 -14.76 14.45
C GLU A 18 5.61 -13.83 14.08
N PRO A 19 6.67 -14.36 13.44
CA PRO A 19 7.92 -13.60 13.23
C PRO A 19 7.72 -12.34 12.39
N GLU A 20 6.84 -12.35 11.38
CA GLU A 20 6.56 -11.18 10.53
C GLU A 20 5.88 -10.06 11.32
N PHE A 21 4.99 -10.42 12.25
CA PHE A 21 4.34 -9.45 13.13
C PHE A 21 5.35 -8.86 14.13
N LEU A 22 6.20 -9.69 14.73
CA LEU A 22 7.22 -9.24 15.67
C LEU A 22 8.19 -8.25 15.01
N GLN A 23 8.66 -8.56 13.79
CA GLN A 23 9.53 -7.68 13.04
C GLN A 23 8.86 -6.32 12.79
N ALA A 24 7.63 -6.31 12.33
CA ALA A 24 6.90 -5.07 12.05
C ALA A 24 6.69 -4.20 13.29
N VAL A 25 6.34 -4.83 14.43
CA VAL A 25 6.18 -4.08 15.70
C VAL A 25 7.52 -3.50 16.17
N GLU A 26 8.60 -4.27 16.09
CA GLU A 26 9.93 -3.80 16.47
C GLU A 26 10.37 -2.61 15.60
N GLU A 27 10.30 -2.72 14.28
CA GLU A 27 10.66 -1.65 13.35
C GLU A 27 9.85 -0.36 13.57
N VAL A 28 8.53 -0.49 13.77
CA VAL A 28 7.66 0.66 14.01
C VAL A 28 7.96 1.29 15.37
N LEU A 29 7.94 0.53 16.47
CA LEU A 29 8.13 1.09 17.80
C LEU A 29 9.52 1.70 17.99
N GLU A 30 10.57 1.12 17.39
CA GLU A 30 11.91 1.73 17.38
C GLU A 30 11.92 3.10 16.70
N SER A 31 11.20 3.23 15.58
CA SER A 31 11.09 4.51 14.86
C SER A 31 10.26 5.56 15.61
N LEU A 32 9.42 5.13 16.56
CA LEU A 32 8.56 6.00 17.38
C LEU A 32 9.23 6.46 18.68
N LYS A 33 10.40 5.94 19.06
CA LYS A 33 11.07 6.27 20.33
C LYS A 33 11.10 7.78 20.63
N PRO A 34 11.51 8.67 19.71
CA PRO A 34 11.55 10.11 20.02
C PRO A 34 10.19 10.68 20.42
N ALA A 35 9.11 10.27 19.75
CA ALA A 35 7.76 10.72 20.04
C ALA A 35 7.19 10.13 21.34
N ILE A 36 7.54 8.86 21.61
CA ILE A 36 7.09 8.15 22.81
C ILE A 36 7.80 8.72 24.05
N GLU A 37 9.13 8.91 23.99
CA GLU A 37 9.92 9.43 25.12
C GLU A 37 9.48 10.86 25.50
N ALA A 38 9.11 11.68 24.52
CA ALA A 38 8.57 13.04 24.76
C ALA A 38 7.24 13.05 25.55
N ASN A 39 6.51 11.92 25.61
CA ASN A 39 5.20 11.78 26.21
C ASN A 39 5.07 10.51 27.07
N GLU A 40 6.18 9.91 27.51
CA GLU A 40 6.21 8.57 28.12
C GLU A 40 5.27 8.41 29.29
N GLU A 41 5.25 9.35 30.23
CA GLU A 41 4.40 9.26 31.43
C GLU A 41 2.92 9.15 31.05
N LYS A 42 2.45 9.96 30.09
CA LYS A 42 1.08 9.95 29.61
C LYS A 42 0.73 8.63 28.91
N TYR A 43 1.60 8.18 28.01
CA TYR A 43 1.35 6.97 27.23
C TYR A 43 1.40 5.71 28.09
N ARG A 44 2.34 5.63 29.02
CA ARG A 44 2.48 4.52 29.97
C ARG A 44 1.26 4.42 30.91
N LYS A 45 0.78 5.55 31.44
CA LYS A 45 -0.40 5.60 32.29
C LYS A 45 -1.65 4.98 31.66
N GLU A 46 -1.82 5.21 30.36
CA GLU A 46 -2.98 4.74 29.60
C GLU A 46 -2.71 3.42 28.86
N ALA A 47 -1.58 2.75 29.12
CA ALA A 47 -1.13 1.53 28.45
C ALA A 47 -1.27 1.62 26.92
N LEU A 48 -0.88 2.78 26.35
CA LEU A 48 -1.18 3.12 24.97
C LEU A 48 -0.51 2.15 23.98
N LEU A 49 0.78 1.83 24.20
CA LEU A 49 1.52 0.94 23.29
C LEU A 49 1.03 -0.51 23.40
N GLU A 50 0.66 -0.96 24.57
CA GLU A 50 0.08 -2.29 24.77
C GLU A 50 -1.25 -2.42 24.03
N ARG A 51 -2.09 -1.40 24.06
CA ARG A 51 -3.37 -1.34 23.33
C ARG A 51 -3.14 -1.20 21.81
N LEU A 52 -2.13 -0.45 21.40
CA LEU A 52 -1.80 -0.24 19.98
C LEU A 52 -1.24 -1.51 19.32
N THR A 53 -0.51 -2.34 20.07
CA THR A 53 0.11 -3.56 19.56
C THR A 53 -0.77 -4.81 19.68
N GLU A 54 -1.93 -4.68 20.32
CA GLU A 54 -2.94 -5.74 20.41
C GLU A 54 -4.11 -5.41 19.50
N PRO A 55 -4.50 -6.29 18.54
CA PRO A 55 -5.66 -6.04 17.70
C PRO A 55 -6.97 -6.10 18.51
N ASP A 56 -7.93 -5.25 18.16
CA ASP A 56 -9.25 -5.25 18.80
C ASP A 56 -9.95 -6.61 18.67
N ARG A 57 -9.86 -7.24 17.47
CA ARG A 57 -10.50 -8.55 17.21
C ARG A 57 -9.74 -9.31 16.11
N GLN A 58 -9.73 -10.63 16.26
CA GLN A 58 -9.18 -11.56 15.29
C GLN A 58 -10.22 -12.64 14.98
N PHE A 59 -10.53 -12.82 13.70
CA PHE A 59 -11.44 -13.85 13.22
C PHE A 59 -10.66 -14.82 12.33
N LYS A 60 -10.79 -16.11 12.63
CA LYS A 60 -10.30 -17.22 11.85
C LYS A 60 -11.45 -18.17 11.58
N PHE A 61 -11.71 -18.50 10.33
CA PHE A 61 -12.86 -19.30 9.95
C PHE A 61 -12.55 -20.25 8.79
N ARG A 62 -13.31 -21.33 8.71
CA ARG A 62 -13.22 -22.33 7.66
C ARG A 62 -13.99 -21.87 6.43
N VAL A 63 -13.40 -22.07 5.25
CA VAL A 63 -13.99 -21.72 3.94
C VAL A 63 -14.07 -22.97 3.07
N PRO A 64 -15.16 -23.76 3.14
CA PRO A 64 -15.37 -24.91 2.26
C PRO A 64 -15.97 -24.45 0.95
N TRP A 65 -15.49 -25.00 -0.17
CA TRP A 65 -16.01 -24.73 -1.51
C TRP A 65 -15.84 -25.94 -2.41
N VAL A 66 -16.52 -25.99 -3.56
CA VAL A 66 -16.49 -27.12 -4.48
C VAL A 66 -15.78 -26.71 -5.77
N ASP A 67 -14.78 -27.49 -6.15
CA ASP A 67 -14.01 -27.26 -7.38
C ASP A 67 -14.76 -27.74 -8.64
N ASP A 68 -14.18 -27.51 -9.81
CA ASP A 68 -14.76 -27.90 -11.11
C ASP A 68 -14.90 -29.40 -11.31
N LYS A 69 -14.19 -30.19 -10.49
CA LYS A 69 -14.30 -31.66 -10.51
C LYS A 69 -15.36 -32.19 -9.54
N GLY A 70 -16.08 -31.29 -8.85
CA GLY A 70 -17.07 -31.65 -7.84
C GLY A 70 -16.48 -32.08 -6.49
N GLN A 71 -15.19 -31.82 -6.25
CA GLN A 71 -14.53 -32.13 -4.99
C GLN A 71 -14.61 -30.99 -4.00
N VAL A 72 -14.83 -31.29 -2.72
CA VAL A 72 -14.83 -30.30 -1.66
C VAL A 72 -13.40 -29.90 -1.31
N GLN A 73 -13.14 -28.61 -1.40
CA GLN A 73 -11.90 -27.99 -0.97
C GLN A 73 -12.14 -27.20 0.32
N VAL A 74 -11.12 -27.05 1.15
CA VAL A 74 -11.22 -26.33 2.43
C VAL A 74 -10.03 -25.41 2.59
N ASN A 75 -10.30 -24.11 2.68
CA ASN A 75 -9.33 -23.08 3.00
C ASN A 75 -9.60 -22.45 4.36
N THR A 76 -8.65 -21.69 4.86
CA THR A 76 -8.77 -20.92 6.08
C THR A 76 -8.84 -19.43 5.75
N GLY A 77 -9.91 -18.79 6.21
CA GLY A 77 -10.11 -17.35 6.10
C GLY A 77 -9.73 -16.61 7.38
N TYR A 78 -9.30 -15.37 7.22
CA TYR A 78 -8.85 -14.49 8.31
C TYR A 78 -9.41 -13.08 8.12
N ARG A 79 -9.79 -12.42 9.22
CA ARG A 79 -9.97 -10.98 9.32
C ARG A 79 -9.45 -10.50 10.66
N ILE A 80 -8.55 -9.52 10.64
CA ILE A 80 -8.04 -8.85 11.83
C ILE A 80 -8.49 -7.41 11.78
N GLN A 81 -9.33 -7.04 12.72
CA GLN A 81 -9.77 -5.70 13.03
C GLN A 81 -8.79 -5.16 14.06
N PHE A 82 -7.84 -4.34 13.58
CA PHE A 82 -6.68 -4.03 14.42
C PHE A 82 -6.94 -2.82 15.32
N ASN A 83 -7.37 -1.70 14.74
CA ASN A 83 -7.63 -0.47 15.48
C ASN A 83 -8.64 0.39 14.74
N ASN A 84 -9.68 0.87 15.41
CA ASN A 84 -10.72 1.72 14.84
C ASN A 84 -10.83 3.11 15.51
N ALA A 85 -9.81 3.55 16.22
CA ALA A 85 -9.83 4.83 16.93
C ALA A 85 -10.10 6.04 16.03
N ILE A 86 -9.72 5.97 14.75
CA ILE A 86 -9.91 7.06 13.80
C ILE A 86 -10.98 6.78 12.72
N GLY A 87 -11.64 5.65 12.75
CA GLY A 87 -12.71 5.29 11.80
C GLY A 87 -12.89 3.78 11.63
N PRO A 88 -13.81 3.35 10.76
CA PRO A 88 -14.04 1.93 10.49
C PRO A 88 -12.76 1.20 10.11
N TYR A 89 -12.63 -0.06 10.50
CA TYR A 89 -11.48 -0.88 10.09
C TYR A 89 -11.39 -0.91 8.56
N LYS A 90 -10.20 -0.70 8.02
CA LYS A 90 -9.98 -0.63 6.57
C LYS A 90 -8.70 -1.33 6.18
N GLY A 91 -8.78 -2.20 5.19
CA GLY A 91 -7.62 -2.88 4.61
C GLY A 91 -7.99 -4.04 3.72
N GLY A 92 -7.06 -4.43 2.86
CA GLY A 92 -7.26 -5.40 1.79
C GLY A 92 -7.44 -6.84 2.27
N LEU A 93 -7.94 -7.66 1.35
CA LEU A 93 -8.06 -9.12 1.48
C LEU A 93 -6.98 -9.76 0.59
N ARG A 94 -6.02 -10.44 1.19
CA ARG A 94 -4.97 -11.16 0.47
C ARG A 94 -5.38 -12.60 0.21
N LEU A 95 -5.37 -13.03 -1.04
CA LEU A 95 -5.58 -14.42 -1.44
C LEU A 95 -4.26 -14.98 -1.97
N HIS A 96 -3.59 -15.75 -1.12
CA HIS A 96 -2.28 -16.32 -1.44
C HIS A 96 -1.99 -17.52 -0.52
N PRO A 97 -1.34 -18.61 -1.00
CA PRO A 97 -1.06 -19.78 -0.19
C PRO A 97 -0.25 -19.53 1.10
N SER A 98 0.55 -18.47 1.12
CA SER A 98 1.35 -18.11 2.31
C SER A 98 0.57 -17.45 3.43
N VAL A 99 -0.71 -17.11 3.22
CA VAL A 99 -1.51 -16.38 4.22
C VAL A 99 -1.68 -17.19 5.49
N ASN A 100 -1.32 -16.59 6.60
CA ASN A 100 -1.49 -17.12 7.95
C ASN A 100 -1.80 -15.96 8.93
N THR A 101 -2.04 -16.28 10.20
CA THR A 101 -2.40 -15.28 11.21
C THR A 101 -1.32 -14.21 11.38
N GLY A 102 -0.04 -14.59 11.44
CA GLY A 102 1.08 -13.66 11.65
C GLY A 102 1.19 -12.65 10.50
N ILE A 103 1.08 -13.12 9.25
CA ILE A 103 1.10 -12.25 8.06
C ILE A 103 -0.08 -11.26 8.05
N ILE A 104 -1.30 -11.73 8.34
CA ILE A 104 -2.46 -10.83 8.35
C ILE A 104 -2.39 -9.85 9.52
N LYS A 105 -1.87 -10.27 10.66
CA LYS A 105 -1.67 -9.42 11.84
C LYS A 105 -0.62 -8.34 11.58
N PHE A 106 0.52 -8.69 11.02
CA PHE A 106 1.55 -7.71 10.62
C PHE A 106 0.99 -6.67 9.65
N LEU A 107 0.31 -7.12 8.60
CA LEU A 107 -0.27 -6.23 7.59
C LEU A 107 -1.36 -5.33 8.19
N GLY A 108 -2.15 -5.85 9.14
CA GLY A 108 -3.17 -5.07 9.85
C GLY A 108 -2.58 -3.98 10.75
N PHE A 109 -1.49 -4.30 11.44
CA PHE A 109 -0.74 -3.35 12.28
C PHE A 109 -0.16 -2.20 11.44
N GLU A 110 0.52 -2.51 10.36
CA GLU A 110 1.07 -1.49 9.46
C GLU A 110 -0.03 -0.62 8.81
N GLN A 111 -1.19 -1.21 8.56
CA GLN A 111 -2.31 -0.51 7.96
C GLN A 111 -2.85 0.63 8.83
N ILE A 112 -2.71 0.55 10.17
CA ILE A 112 -3.10 1.62 11.10
C ILE A 112 -2.41 2.93 10.72
N PHE A 113 -1.09 2.91 10.59
CA PHE A 113 -0.25 4.08 10.34
C PHE A 113 -0.44 4.61 8.92
N LYS A 114 -0.50 3.71 7.94
CA LYS A 114 -0.75 4.07 6.55
C LYS A 114 -2.09 4.79 6.35
N ASN A 115 -3.16 4.25 6.94
CA ASN A 115 -4.50 4.83 6.84
C ASN A 115 -4.57 6.19 7.55
N SER A 116 -3.94 6.29 8.71
CA SER A 116 -3.86 7.53 9.48
C SER A 116 -3.26 8.70 8.70
N LEU A 117 -2.22 8.44 7.89
CA LEU A 117 -1.57 9.47 7.07
C LEU A 117 -2.51 10.10 6.04
N THR A 118 -3.52 9.39 5.56
CA THR A 118 -4.46 9.94 4.57
C THR A 118 -5.28 11.12 5.09
N GLY A 119 -5.34 11.31 6.41
CA GLY A 119 -6.20 12.31 7.05
C GLY A 119 -7.68 11.93 7.07
N LEU A 120 -8.07 10.84 6.42
CA LEU A 120 -9.45 10.37 6.30
C LEU A 120 -9.86 9.48 7.48
N PRO A 121 -11.17 9.40 7.82
CA PRO A 121 -11.67 8.65 8.96
C PRO A 121 -11.72 7.14 8.65
N ILE A 122 -10.58 6.49 8.59
CA ILE A 122 -10.43 5.05 8.37
C ILE A 122 -9.40 4.46 9.32
N GLY A 123 -9.78 3.42 10.03
CA GLY A 123 -8.93 2.65 10.93
C GLY A 123 -8.10 1.60 10.21
N GLY A 124 -7.45 0.72 10.98
CA GLY A 124 -6.58 -0.35 10.46
C GLY A 124 -7.22 -1.73 10.58
N GLY A 125 -7.21 -2.48 9.49
CA GLY A 125 -7.60 -3.88 9.45
C GLY A 125 -7.01 -4.61 8.27
N LYS A 126 -6.99 -5.92 8.30
CA LYS A 126 -6.50 -6.78 7.23
C LYS A 126 -7.20 -8.12 7.22
N GLY A 127 -7.29 -8.75 6.05
CA GLY A 127 -7.85 -10.08 5.94
C GLY A 127 -7.28 -10.86 4.77
N GLY A 128 -7.81 -12.04 4.57
CA GLY A 128 -7.41 -12.91 3.46
C GLY A 128 -7.64 -14.38 3.73
N ALA A 129 -7.09 -15.21 2.87
CA ALA A 129 -7.13 -16.66 2.98
C ALA A 129 -5.92 -17.29 2.31
N ASP A 130 -5.62 -18.54 2.67
CA ASP A 130 -4.60 -19.37 2.06
C ASP A 130 -5.01 -19.95 0.69
N PHE A 131 -5.98 -19.33 0.05
CA PHE A 131 -6.48 -19.68 -1.28
C PHE A 131 -5.59 -19.06 -2.37
N ASP A 132 -5.22 -19.87 -3.39
CA ASP A 132 -4.52 -19.38 -4.57
C ASP A 132 -5.50 -19.25 -5.75
N PRO A 133 -5.83 -18.04 -6.22
CA PRO A 133 -6.70 -17.86 -7.37
C PRO A 133 -6.02 -18.18 -8.72
N LYS A 134 -4.69 -18.32 -8.75
CA LYS A 134 -3.96 -18.62 -9.99
C LYS A 134 -4.33 -19.99 -10.53
N GLY A 135 -4.65 -20.04 -11.83
CA GLY A 135 -5.01 -21.28 -12.50
C GLY A 135 -6.39 -21.83 -12.15
N LYS A 136 -7.18 -21.13 -11.34
CA LYS A 136 -8.57 -21.47 -11.04
C LYS A 136 -9.52 -20.90 -12.09
N SER A 137 -10.61 -21.61 -12.37
CA SER A 137 -11.68 -21.08 -13.20
C SER A 137 -12.43 -19.96 -12.50
N ASP A 138 -13.15 -19.11 -13.27
CA ASP A 138 -14.01 -18.08 -12.69
C ASP A 138 -15.09 -18.66 -11.78
N ARG A 139 -15.57 -19.88 -12.07
CA ARG A 139 -16.55 -20.58 -11.25
C ARG A 139 -15.96 -21.02 -9.92
N GLU A 140 -14.75 -21.54 -9.91
CA GLU A 140 -14.03 -21.92 -8.69
C GLU A 140 -13.75 -20.71 -7.81
N VAL A 141 -13.24 -19.62 -8.41
CA VAL A 141 -13.00 -18.35 -7.69
C VAL A 141 -14.29 -17.78 -7.12
N MET A 142 -15.39 -17.82 -7.88
CA MET A 142 -16.70 -17.38 -7.41
C MET A 142 -17.19 -18.24 -6.24
N ALA A 143 -17.09 -19.56 -6.34
CA ALA A 143 -17.49 -20.48 -5.26
C ALA A 143 -16.71 -20.23 -3.98
N PHE A 144 -15.38 -20.03 -4.08
CA PHE A 144 -14.55 -19.65 -2.95
C PHE A 144 -14.98 -18.29 -2.36
N CYS A 145 -15.10 -17.25 -3.18
CA CYS A 145 -15.48 -15.91 -2.73
C CYS A 145 -16.84 -15.87 -2.03
N GLN A 146 -17.81 -16.62 -2.51
CA GLN A 146 -19.13 -16.72 -1.90
C GLN A 146 -19.08 -17.41 -0.54
N SER A 147 -18.33 -18.52 -0.44
CA SER A 147 -18.14 -19.21 0.84
C SER A 147 -17.37 -18.33 1.84
N PHE A 148 -16.28 -17.69 1.42
CA PHE A 148 -15.50 -16.78 2.23
C PHE A 148 -16.37 -15.62 2.78
N MET A 149 -17.18 -14.99 1.92
CA MET A 149 -18.05 -13.88 2.31
C MET A 149 -19.19 -14.33 3.21
N THR A 150 -19.66 -15.57 3.08
CA THR A 150 -20.70 -16.11 4.00
C THR A 150 -20.26 -16.03 5.46
N GLU A 151 -18.99 -16.31 5.75
CA GLU A 151 -18.44 -16.14 7.10
C GLU A 151 -18.05 -14.68 7.39
N LEU A 152 -17.34 -14.03 6.49
CA LEU A 152 -16.83 -12.68 6.69
C LEU A 152 -17.96 -11.64 6.88
N SER A 153 -19.11 -11.82 6.22
CA SER A 153 -20.24 -10.89 6.30
C SER A 153 -20.79 -10.66 7.72
N LYS A 154 -20.48 -11.55 8.63
CA LYS A 154 -20.91 -11.45 10.05
C LYS A 154 -20.20 -10.31 10.79
N TYR A 155 -19.05 -9.88 10.30
CA TYR A 155 -18.10 -9.02 11.02
C TYR A 155 -17.85 -7.68 10.31
N ILE A 156 -18.30 -7.51 9.06
CA ILE A 156 -18.03 -6.33 8.23
C ILE A 156 -19.32 -5.54 7.92
N GLY A 157 -19.15 -4.30 7.50
CA GLY A 157 -20.23 -3.39 7.11
C GLY A 157 -19.68 -2.01 6.78
N ALA A 158 -20.49 -1.16 6.16
CA ALA A 158 -20.10 0.16 5.69
C ALA A 158 -19.46 1.06 6.76
N ASP A 159 -19.98 0.99 7.99
CA ASP A 159 -19.55 1.83 9.12
C ASP A 159 -18.75 1.06 10.17
N THR A 160 -18.52 -0.23 9.96
CA THR A 160 -17.79 -1.09 10.90
C THR A 160 -16.42 -1.48 10.39
N ASP A 161 -16.40 -2.11 9.22
CA ASP A 161 -15.20 -2.69 8.63
C ASP A 161 -15.38 -2.82 7.11
N VAL A 162 -14.53 -2.15 6.34
CA VAL A 162 -14.64 -2.07 4.89
C VAL A 162 -13.39 -2.67 4.22
N PRO A 163 -13.42 -3.98 3.88
CA PRO A 163 -12.33 -4.62 3.17
C PRO A 163 -12.14 -4.06 1.75
N ALA A 164 -10.96 -4.35 1.17
CA ALA A 164 -10.57 -3.94 -0.17
C ALA A 164 -9.81 -5.05 -0.90
N GLY A 165 -9.40 -4.79 -2.13
CA GLY A 165 -8.47 -5.66 -2.85
C GLY A 165 -7.05 -5.63 -2.29
N ASP A 166 -6.31 -6.71 -2.52
CA ASP A 166 -4.89 -6.90 -2.25
C ASP A 166 -4.34 -7.98 -3.20
N ILE A 167 -3.18 -8.56 -2.92
CA ILE A 167 -2.64 -9.68 -3.71
C ILE A 167 -3.70 -10.78 -3.88
N GLY A 168 -3.95 -11.19 -5.11
CA GLY A 168 -4.92 -12.23 -5.44
C GLY A 168 -6.39 -11.80 -5.37
N THR A 169 -6.69 -10.54 -5.02
CA THR A 169 -8.05 -10.01 -4.92
C THR A 169 -8.19 -8.74 -5.75
N GLY A 170 -8.72 -8.89 -6.94
CA GLY A 170 -9.01 -7.79 -7.85
C GLY A 170 -10.50 -7.47 -7.95
N ALA A 171 -10.89 -6.73 -8.98
CA ALA A 171 -12.28 -6.33 -9.22
C ALA A 171 -13.23 -7.53 -9.38
N ARG A 172 -12.78 -8.65 -9.96
CA ARG A 172 -13.55 -9.87 -10.12
C ARG A 172 -13.92 -10.45 -8.75
N GLU A 173 -12.95 -10.66 -7.87
CA GLU A 173 -13.14 -11.21 -6.53
C GLU A 173 -14.01 -10.28 -5.67
N ILE A 174 -13.75 -8.98 -5.71
CA ILE A 174 -14.55 -7.97 -5.03
C ILE A 174 -16.01 -8.02 -5.52
N GLY A 175 -16.24 -8.19 -6.82
CA GLY A 175 -17.58 -8.33 -7.39
C GLY A 175 -18.33 -9.54 -6.84
N TYR A 176 -17.69 -10.72 -6.83
CA TYR A 176 -18.27 -11.94 -6.29
C TYR A 176 -18.59 -11.83 -4.79
N MET A 177 -17.65 -11.25 -4.02
CA MET A 177 -17.85 -11.00 -2.59
C MET A 177 -18.96 -10.00 -2.30
N PHE A 178 -19.05 -8.91 -3.06
CA PHE A 178 -20.10 -7.90 -2.91
C PHE A 178 -21.48 -8.46 -3.22
N GLY A 179 -21.61 -9.23 -4.31
CA GLY A 179 -22.86 -9.91 -4.66
C GLY A 179 -23.37 -10.84 -3.57
N GLN A 180 -22.45 -11.63 -2.97
CA GLN A 180 -22.79 -12.54 -1.86
C GLN A 180 -23.16 -11.77 -0.58
N TYR A 181 -22.40 -10.73 -0.23
CA TYR A 181 -22.70 -9.87 0.92
C TYR A 181 -24.12 -9.28 0.81
N LYS A 182 -24.40 -8.64 -0.32
CA LYS A 182 -25.73 -8.05 -0.59
C LYS A 182 -26.85 -9.08 -0.47
N LYS A 183 -26.63 -10.30 -0.96
CA LYS A 183 -27.63 -11.38 -0.86
C LYS A 183 -27.86 -11.81 0.58
N ILE A 184 -26.83 -11.93 1.40
CA ILE A 184 -26.93 -12.35 2.81
C ILE A 184 -27.58 -11.27 3.67
N LYS A 185 -27.11 -10.03 3.54
CA LYS A 185 -27.55 -8.91 4.37
C LYS A 185 -28.89 -8.33 3.95
N GLY A 186 -29.30 -8.52 2.70
CA GLY A 186 -30.54 -7.94 2.16
C GLY A 186 -30.49 -6.42 1.98
N VAL A 187 -29.30 -5.81 2.04
CA VAL A 187 -29.09 -4.37 1.91
C VAL A 187 -28.06 -4.04 0.83
N TYR A 188 -28.18 -2.85 0.26
CA TYR A 188 -27.19 -2.27 -0.63
C TYR A 188 -26.48 -1.14 0.11
N GLU A 189 -25.26 -1.40 0.56
CA GLU A 189 -24.46 -0.45 1.33
C GLU A 189 -23.00 -0.39 0.84
N GLY A 190 -22.27 0.61 1.30
CA GLY A 190 -20.90 0.89 0.88
C GLY A 190 -19.82 -0.03 1.50
N VAL A 191 -20.13 -1.30 1.67
CA VAL A 191 -19.15 -2.32 2.08
C VAL A 191 -18.25 -2.70 0.91
N LEU A 192 -17.00 -3.03 1.16
CA LEU A 192 -15.95 -3.29 0.19
C LEU A 192 -15.60 -2.07 -0.67
N THR A 193 -14.33 -1.94 -1.03
CA THR A 193 -13.86 -0.96 -2.01
C THR A 193 -13.06 -1.64 -3.12
N GLY A 194 -12.93 -0.94 -4.26
CA GLY A 194 -12.46 -1.55 -5.51
C GLY A 194 -13.59 -2.20 -6.29
N LYS A 195 -14.82 -1.75 -6.04
CA LYS A 195 -15.99 -2.21 -6.78
C LYS A 195 -15.97 -1.72 -8.23
N GLY A 196 -16.69 -2.40 -9.09
CA GLY A 196 -16.94 -1.92 -10.46
C GLY A 196 -17.77 -0.62 -10.47
N LEU A 197 -17.55 0.22 -11.48
CA LEU A 197 -18.24 1.51 -11.63
C LEU A 197 -19.78 1.38 -11.68
N SER A 198 -20.27 0.25 -12.20
CA SER A 198 -21.72 -0.01 -12.29
C SER A 198 -22.40 -0.30 -10.95
N TYR A 199 -21.63 -0.50 -9.87
CA TYR A 199 -22.18 -0.84 -8.54
C TYR A 199 -21.41 -0.19 -7.39
N GLY A 200 -21.08 1.08 -7.52
CA GLY A 200 -20.56 1.93 -6.45
C GLY A 200 -19.04 2.05 -6.39
N GLY A 201 -18.32 1.66 -7.45
CA GLY A 201 -16.90 1.91 -7.58
C GLY A 201 -16.57 3.38 -7.88
N SER A 202 -15.33 3.78 -7.63
CA SER A 202 -14.84 5.14 -7.89
C SER A 202 -13.98 5.20 -9.14
N LEU A 203 -14.11 6.26 -9.91
CA LEU A 203 -13.11 6.68 -10.89
C LEU A 203 -11.77 6.95 -10.20
N VAL A 204 -10.70 7.00 -10.98
CA VAL A 204 -9.29 7.17 -10.50
C VAL A 204 -8.77 5.98 -9.66
N ARG A 205 -9.62 5.02 -9.24
CA ARG A 205 -9.16 3.91 -8.37
C ARG A 205 -8.04 3.08 -8.99
N THR A 206 -8.09 2.87 -10.30
CA THR A 206 -7.07 2.14 -11.05
C THR A 206 -5.75 2.90 -11.10
N GLU A 207 -5.80 4.20 -11.30
CA GLU A 207 -4.67 5.11 -11.41
C GLU A 207 -4.07 5.50 -10.05
N ALA A 208 -4.85 5.39 -9.00
CA ALA A 208 -4.66 6.07 -7.73
C ALA A 208 -3.28 5.89 -7.08
N THR A 209 -2.73 4.67 -7.10
CA THR A 209 -1.42 4.42 -6.47
C THR A 209 -0.30 5.09 -7.27
N GLY A 210 -0.30 4.92 -8.60
CA GLY A 210 0.67 5.55 -9.48
C GLY A 210 0.56 7.07 -9.49
N TYR A 211 -0.66 7.61 -9.60
CA TYR A 211 -0.90 9.05 -9.56
C TYR A 211 -0.52 9.66 -8.23
N GLY A 212 -0.92 9.03 -7.12
CA GLY A 212 -0.58 9.46 -5.78
C GLY A 212 0.94 9.49 -5.53
N LEU A 213 1.65 8.48 -6.01
CA LEU A 213 3.11 8.44 -5.96
C LEU A 213 3.73 9.67 -6.64
N LEU A 214 3.22 10.07 -7.80
CA LEU A 214 3.73 11.25 -8.50
C LEU A 214 3.33 12.56 -7.82
N TYR A 215 2.16 12.66 -7.21
CA TYR A 215 1.77 13.87 -6.48
C TYR A 215 2.64 14.13 -5.26
N ILE A 216 2.96 13.10 -4.47
CA ILE A 216 3.87 13.26 -3.33
C ILE A 216 5.31 13.50 -3.79
N THR A 217 5.75 12.88 -4.89
CA THR A 217 7.08 13.11 -5.48
C THR A 217 7.19 14.54 -6.01
N GLU A 218 6.15 15.05 -6.69
CA GLU A 218 6.10 16.45 -7.17
C GLU A 218 6.23 17.43 -5.99
N GLU A 219 5.52 17.20 -4.89
CA GLU A 219 5.56 18.07 -3.72
C GLU A 219 6.93 18.01 -3.02
N LEU A 220 7.52 16.82 -2.89
CA LEU A 220 8.90 16.66 -2.42
C LEU A 220 9.86 17.50 -3.25
N MET A 221 9.81 17.38 -4.58
CA MET A 221 10.68 18.13 -5.49
C MET A 221 10.50 19.65 -5.32
N LYS A 222 9.25 20.13 -5.27
CA LYS A 222 8.94 21.56 -5.07
C LYS A 222 9.50 22.12 -3.77
N CYS A 223 9.36 21.40 -2.67
CA CYS A 223 9.86 21.82 -1.37
C CYS A 223 11.40 21.90 -1.31
N HIS A 224 12.08 21.22 -2.25
CA HIS A 224 13.53 21.31 -2.42
C HIS A 224 13.94 22.21 -3.60
N GLY A 225 13.04 23.06 -4.10
CA GLY A 225 13.34 24.02 -5.17
C GLY A 225 13.49 23.40 -6.57
N GLU A 226 13.02 22.20 -6.76
CA GLU A 226 13.08 21.44 -8.01
C GLU A 226 11.68 21.25 -8.64
N SER A 227 11.63 20.83 -9.90
CA SER A 227 10.38 20.49 -10.58
C SER A 227 10.46 19.12 -11.25
N MET A 228 9.32 18.56 -11.64
CA MET A 228 9.27 17.34 -12.43
C MET A 228 9.63 17.57 -13.89
N GLU A 229 9.48 18.80 -14.38
CA GLU A 229 9.72 19.16 -15.80
C GLU A 229 11.15 18.87 -16.23
N GLY A 230 11.31 18.12 -17.32
CA GLY A 230 12.60 17.75 -17.89
C GLY A 230 13.42 16.73 -17.10
N LYS A 231 12.92 16.21 -15.97
CA LYS A 231 13.63 15.19 -15.18
C LYS A 231 13.60 13.83 -15.87
N THR A 232 14.70 13.10 -15.74
CA THR A 232 14.78 11.69 -16.12
C THR A 232 14.34 10.82 -14.95
N VAL A 233 13.34 9.97 -15.21
CA VAL A 233 12.75 9.07 -14.20
C VAL A 233 12.99 7.62 -14.58
N VAL A 234 13.46 6.83 -13.63
CA VAL A 234 13.60 5.39 -13.73
C VAL A 234 12.50 4.73 -12.89
N ILE A 235 11.73 3.85 -13.50
CA ILE A 235 10.64 3.10 -12.86
C ILE A 235 10.91 1.61 -13.02
N SER A 236 10.78 0.84 -11.95
CA SER A 236 10.70 -0.62 -12.02
C SER A 236 9.25 -1.10 -12.11
N GLY A 237 9.07 -2.30 -12.62
CA GLY A 237 7.74 -2.88 -12.83
C GLY A 237 7.10 -2.49 -14.17
N ALA A 238 6.06 -3.20 -14.52
CA ALA A 238 5.18 -2.96 -15.67
C ALA A 238 3.74 -3.36 -15.33
N GLY A 239 3.41 -3.36 -14.03
CA GLY A 239 2.06 -3.56 -13.53
C GLY A 239 1.31 -2.24 -13.37
N ASN A 240 0.15 -2.29 -12.71
CA ASN A 240 -0.74 -1.16 -12.52
C ASN A 240 -0.01 0.09 -11.97
N VAL A 241 0.72 -0.03 -10.87
CA VAL A 241 1.42 1.11 -10.24
C VAL A 241 2.43 1.74 -11.21
N ALA A 242 3.27 0.92 -11.84
CA ALA A 242 4.31 1.38 -12.76
C ALA A 242 3.73 2.06 -14.00
N ILE A 243 2.70 1.49 -14.61
CA ILE A 243 2.04 2.05 -15.80
C ILE A 243 1.47 3.43 -15.51
N TYR A 244 0.70 3.57 -14.42
CA TYR A 244 0.06 4.85 -14.11
C TYR A 244 1.03 5.86 -13.49
N ALA A 245 2.09 5.42 -12.81
CA ALA A 245 3.19 6.30 -12.43
C ALA A 245 3.91 6.86 -13.67
N THR A 246 4.19 6.01 -14.67
CA THR A 246 4.78 6.45 -15.93
C THR A 246 3.89 7.48 -16.64
N GLN A 247 2.60 7.19 -16.75
CA GLN A 247 1.63 8.10 -17.38
C GLN A 247 1.60 9.47 -16.68
N LYS A 248 1.52 9.48 -15.34
CA LYS A 248 1.45 10.73 -14.59
C LYS A 248 2.78 11.50 -14.64
N ALA A 249 3.93 10.83 -14.53
CA ALA A 249 5.23 11.47 -14.64
C ALA A 249 5.41 12.20 -16.00
N GLN A 250 4.99 11.57 -17.09
CA GLN A 250 5.02 12.19 -18.42
C GLN A 250 4.05 13.38 -18.54
N GLN A 251 2.86 13.30 -17.91
CA GLN A 251 1.93 14.44 -17.84
C GLN A 251 2.52 15.64 -17.08
N MET A 252 3.45 15.39 -16.14
CA MET A 252 4.17 16.42 -15.39
C MET A 252 5.45 16.90 -16.09
N GLY A 253 5.68 16.50 -17.33
CA GLY A 253 6.84 16.91 -18.14
C GLY A 253 8.13 16.14 -17.90
N ALA A 254 8.10 15.06 -17.10
CA ALA A 254 9.25 14.18 -16.88
C ALA A 254 9.38 13.14 -18.00
N LYS A 255 10.61 12.66 -18.23
CA LYS A 255 10.90 11.57 -19.16
C LYS A 255 11.11 10.27 -18.38
N VAL A 256 10.21 9.30 -18.52
CA VAL A 256 10.38 7.96 -17.95
C VAL A 256 11.10 7.08 -18.99
N VAL A 257 12.25 6.53 -18.62
CA VAL A 257 13.13 5.83 -19.59
C VAL A 257 13.21 4.31 -19.35
N THR A 258 12.57 3.78 -18.31
CA THR A 258 12.61 2.34 -18.01
C THR A 258 11.26 1.79 -17.60
N CYS A 259 11.09 0.49 -17.81
CA CYS A 259 10.12 -0.37 -17.14
C CYS A 259 10.70 -1.78 -17.01
N SER A 260 10.18 -2.61 -16.11
CA SER A 260 10.69 -3.98 -15.90
C SER A 260 9.60 -4.99 -15.61
N ASP A 261 9.87 -6.27 -15.88
CA ASP A 261 9.05 -7.39 -15.40
C ASP A 261 9.96 -8.50 -14.82
N SER A 262 9.40 -9.65 -14.49
CA SER A 262 10.16 -10.73 -13.85
C SER A 262 11.22 -11.39 -14.72
N THR A 263 11.27 -11.07 -16.02
CA THR A 263 12.26 -11.65 -16.97
C THR A 263 13.35 -10.68 -17.38
N GLY A 264 13.06 -9.37 -17.33
CA GLY A 264 14.00 -8.36 -17.75
C GLY A 264 13.46 -6.94 -17.68
N TRP A 265 14.14 -6.01 -18.29
CA TRP A 265 13.78 -4.60 -18.27
C TRP A 265 14.07 -3.92 -19.62
N ILE A 266 13.38 -2.82 -19.82
CA ILE A 266 13.51 -1.94 -20.99
C ILE A 266 14.27 -0.69 -20.60
N TYR A 267 15.19 -0.27 -21.45
CA TYR A 267 15.71 1.08 -21.53
C TYR A 267 15.24 1.71 -22.83
N ASP A 268 14.54 2.83 -22.75
CA ASP A 268 14.10 3.61 -23.91
C ASP A 268 14.54 5.07 -23.75
N PRO A 269 15.63 5.50 -24.39
CA PRO A 269 16.14 6.87 -24.27
C PRO A 269 15.19 7.93 -24.82
N GLU A 270 14.24 7.57 -25.69
CA GLU A 270 13.19 8.47 -26.17
C GLU A 270 12.03 8.61 -25.17
N GLY A 271 11.98 7.77 -24.17
CA GLY A 271 10.91 7.67 -23.18
C GLY A 271 9.92 6.55 -23.47
N ILE A 272 9.44 5.93 -22.40
CA ILE A 272 8.48 4.82 -22.46
C ILE A 272 7.19 5.26 -23.14
N ASP A 273 6.76 4.53 -24.16
CA ASP A 273 5.44 4.68 -24.78
C ASP A 273 4.39 3.99 -23.92
N VAL A 274 3.60 4.78 -23.20
CA VAL A 274 2.58 4.27 -22.26
C VAL A 274 1.47 3.52 -22.99
N ALA A 275 1.08 3.95 -24.18
CA ALA A 275 0.02 3.29 -24.95
C ALA A 275 0.47 1.87 -25.36
N LEU A 276 1.68 1.75 -25.88
CA LEU A 276 2.29 0.46 -26.21
C LEU A 276 2.48 -0.42 -24.95
N LEU A 277 2.94 0.18 -23.84
CA LEU A 277 3.12 -0.55 -22.59
C LEU A 277 1.79 -1.14 -22.09
N LYS A 278 0.71 -0.36 -22.12
CA LYS A 278 -0.66 -0.83 -21.78
C LYS A 278 -1.11 -1.95 -22.71
N GLU A 279 -0.91 -1.78 -24.03
CA GLU A 279 -1.26 -2.81 -25.00
C GLU A 279 -0.55 -4.15 -24.70
N VAL A 280 0.75 -4.10 -24.45
CA VAL A 280 1.56 -5.28 -24.14
C VAL A 280 1.15 -5.93 -22.81
N LYS A 281 0.98 -5.12 -21.75
CA LYS A 281 0.80 -5.66 -20.39
C LYS A 281 -0.65 -5.90 -20.01
N GLU A 282 -1.56 -5.01 -20.37
CA GLU A 282 -2.98 -5.10 -19.94
C GLU A 282 -3.81 -5.89 -20.96
N VAL A 283 -3.57 -5.66 -22.26
CA VAL A 283 -4.36 -6.31 -23.34
C VAL A 283 -3.78 -7.68 -23.71
N LYS A 284 -2.53 -7.70 -24.17
CA LYS A 284 -1.86 -8.93 -24.62
C LYS A 284 -1.39 -9.83 -23.46
N ARG A 285 -1.20 -9.25 -22.26
CA ARG A 285 -0.61 -9.93 -21.09
C ARG A 285 0.73 -10.58 -21.38
N ALA A 286 1.51 -9.96 -22.27
CA ALA A 286 2.78 -10.44 -22.78
C ALA A 286 3.98 -9.96 -21.94
N ARG A 287 5.16 -10.45 -22.28
CA ARG A 287 6.44 -10.03 -21.71
C ARG A 287 6.94 -8.74 -22.40
N LEU A 288 7.87 -8.04 -21.73
CA LEU A 288 8.44 -6.78 -22.24
C LEU A 288 9.29 -6.96 -23.50
N THR A 289 9.68 -8.18 -23.87
CA THR A 289 10.27 -8.49 -25.18
C THR A 289 9.37 -8.05 -26.33
N GLU A 290 8.03 -8.17 -26.18
CA GLU A 290 7.07 -7.69 -27.19
C GLU A 290 7.09 -6.15 -27.30
N TYR A 291 7.31 -5.44 -26.20
CA TYR A 291 7.50 -3.99 -26.22
C TYR A 291 8.74 -3.61 -27.03
N ALA A 292 9.88 -4.23 -26.75
CA ALA A 292 11.14 -3.97 -27.48
C ALA A 292 11.03 -4.31 -28.97
N ASN A 293 10.35 -5.40 -29.33
CA ASN A 293 10.11 -5.77 -30.73
C ASN A 293 9.27 -4.72 -31.49
N ALA A 294 8.36 -4.06 -30.81
CA ALA A 294 7.45 -3.07 -31.41
C ALA A 294 8.03 -1.64 -31.43
N ARG A 295 9.08 -1.34 -30.66
CA ARG A 295 9.64 0.01 -30.51
C ARG A 295 11.15 0.04 -30.75
N LYS A 296 11.56 0.70 -31.83
CA LYS A 296 12.96 0.70 -32.33
C LYS A 296 13.96 1.36 -31.37
N SER A 297 13.53 2.33 -30.56
CA SER A 297 14.39 3.03 -29.58
C SER A 297 14.58 2.24 -28.30
N ALA A 298 13.77 1.20 -28.06
CA ALA A 298 13.79 0.42 -26.84
C ALA A 298 14.81 -0.71 -26.90
N GLU A 299 15.62 -0.82 -25.84
CA GLU A 299 16.56 -1.92 -25.63
C GLU A 299 16.04 -2.82 -24.54
N TYR A 300 15.97 -4.14 -24.80
CA TYR A 300 15.62 -5.14 -23.81
C TYR A 300 16.88 -5.74 -23.17
N HIS A 301 16.89 -5.79 -21.85
CA HIS A 301 17.94 -6.41 -21.07
C HIS A 301 17.35 -7.52 -20.20
N GLU A 302 17.96 -8.69 -20.22
CA GLU A 302 17.53 -9.82 -19.38
C GLU A 302 17.95 -9.63 -17.94
N GLY A 303 17.13 -10.11 -17.00
CA GLY A 303 17.41 -10.10 -15.58
C GLY A 303 17.20 -8.72 -14.92
N ARG A 304 18.05 -8.39 -13.94
CA ARG A 304 17.97 -7.15 -13.15
C ARG A 304 18.95 -6.10 -13.70
N GLY A 305 18.66 -4.82 -13.47
CA GLY A 305 19.59 -3.76 -13.89
C GLY A 305 18.97 -2.37 -14.05
N VAL A 306 17.68 -2.22 -13.84
CA VAL A 306 16.95 -0.96 -13.97
C VAL A 306 17.65 0.22 -13.25
N TRP A 307 18.20 -0.01 -12.06
CA TRP A 307 18.82 1.01 -11.23
C TRP A 307 20.21 1.46 -11.69
N SER A 308 20.78 0.82 -12.69
CA SER A 308 22.04 1.24 -13.32
C SER A 308 21.88 2.45 -14.24
N VAL A 309 20.67 2.75 -14.68
CA VAL A 309 20.36 3.86 -15.58
C VAL A 309 20.44 5.19 -14.84
N LYS A 310 21.18 6.15 -15.41
CA LYS A 310 21.28 7.50 -14.85
C LYS A 310 19.91 8.19 -14.82
N CYS A 311 19.52 8.71 -13.66
CA CYS A 311 18.24 9.37 -13.46
C CYS A 311 18.31 10.47 -12.39
N ASP A 312 17.33 11.36 -12.41
CA ASP A 312 17.08 12.33 -11.33
C ASP A 312 16.19 11.71 -10.22
N ILE A 313 15.25 10.85 -10.62
CA ILE A 313 14.24 10.27 -9.73
C ILE A 313 14.13 8.78 -10.01
N ALA A 314 14.10 7.97 -8.96
CA ALA A 314 13.87 6.53 -9.03
C ALA A 314 12.59 6.14 -8.29
N LEU A 315 11.71 5.40 -8.97
CA LEU A 315 10.41 4.98 -8.45
C LEU A 315 10.30 3.44 -8.45
N PRO A 316 10.63 2.77 -7.34
CA PRO A 316 10.45 1.32 -7.23
C PRO A 316 8.96 0.96 -7.18
N CYS A 317 8.45 0.32 -8.25
CA CYS A 317 7.03 0.02 -8.44
C CYS A 317 6.73 -1.45 -8.73
N ALA A 318 7.71 -2.37 -8.57
CA ALA A 318 7.53 -3.77 -8.90
C ALA A 318 7.19 -4.62 -7.66
N THR A 319 8.20 -5.00 -6.89
CA THR A 319 8.04 -5.98 -5.81
C THR A 319 8.83 -5.60 -4.56
N GLN A 320 8.51 -6.29 -3.45
CA GLN A 320 9.31 -6.21 -2.23
C GLN A 320 10.76 -6.64 -2.49
N ASN A 321 11.72 -5.97 -1.82
CA ASN A 321 13.16 -6.27 -1.90
C ASN A 321 13.70 -6.33 -3.34
N GLU A 322 13.47 -5.29 -4.10
CA GLU A 322 13.97 -5.14 -5.47
C GLU A 322 15.12 -4.13 -5.63
N LEU A 323 15.32 -3.24 -4.66
CA LEU A 323 16.41 -2.27 -4.63
C LEU A 323 17.32 -2.60 -3.44
N PHE A 324 18.53 -3.07 -3.74
CA PHE A 324 19.53 -3.49 -2.76
C PHE A 324 20.63 -2.44 -2.58
N ILE A 325 21.54 -2.68 -1.64
CA ILE A 325 22.62 -1.75 -1.32
C ILE A 325 23.50 -1.37 -2.52
N ASP A 326 23.77 -2.31 -3.42
CA ASP A 326 24.60 -2.02 -4.59
C ASP A 326 23.84 -1.19 -5.63
N ASP A 327 22.53 -1.38 -5.76
CA ASP A 327 21.64 -0.54 -6.56
C ASP A 327 21.59 0.89 -5.99
N ALA A 328 21.50 1.02 -4.66
CA ALA A 328 21.51 2.32 -3.97
C ALA A 328 22.83 3.08 -4.21
N LYS A 329 23.97 2.39 -4.12
CA LYS A 329 25.30 2.97 -4.46
C LYS A 329 25.34 3.46 -5.91
N GLN A 330 24.77 2.70 -6.84
CA GLN A 330 24.71 3.07 -8.24
C GLN A 330 23.83 4.32 -8.47
N LEU A 331 22.66 4.39 -7.82
CA LEU A 331 21.78 5.56 -7.89
C LEU A 331 22.47 6.82 -7.35
N VAL A 332 23.14 6.73 -6.22
CA VAL A 332 23.94 7.84 -5.64
C VAL A 332 25.06 8.27 -6.59
N ALA A 333 25.83 7.33 -7.11
CA ALA A 333 26.92 7.61 -8.05
C ALA A 333 26.42 8.27 -9.34
N ASN A 334 25.21 7.93 -9.78
CA ASN A 334 24.57 8.52 -10.96
C ASN A 334 23.88 9.88 -10.68
N GLY A 335 23.89 10.36 -9.44
CA GLY A 335 23.35 11.65 -9.05
C GLY A 335 21.83 11.67 -8.88
N CYS A 336 21.22 10.53 -8.59
CA CYS A 336 19.79 10.45 -8.25
C CYS A 336 19.45 11.33 -7.05
N LYS A 337 18.44 12.18 -7.18
CA LYS A 337 18.04 13.14 -6.13
C LYS A 337 16.95 12.59 -5.22
N ALA A 338 16.03 11.81 -5.76
CA ALA A 338 14.86 11.32 -5.04
C ALA A 338 14.57 9.84 -5.33
N VAL A 339 14.19 9.11 -4.29
CA VAL A 339 13.64 7.76 -4.37
C VAL A 339 12.30 7.75 -3.64
N CYS A 340 11.20 7.42 -4.34
CA CYS A 340 9.87 7.32 -3.77
C CYS A 340 9.25 5.96 -4.09
N GLU A 341 8.82 5.22 -3.08
CA GLU A 341 8.40 3.84 -3.21
C GLU A 341 6.94 3.68 -3.64
N GLY A 342 6.72 3.20 -4.86
CA GLY A 342 5.38 2.81 -5.34
C GLY A 342 4.94 1.44 -4.86
N ALA A 343 5.87 0.49 -4.70
CA ALA A 343 5.62 -0.82 -4.12
C ALA A 343 5.67 -0.79 -2.58
N ASN A 344 5.32 -1.89 -1.94
CA ASN A 344 5.48 -2.06 -0.51
C ASN A 344 6.88 -2.62 -0.20
N MET A 345 7.67 -1.89 0.58
CA MET A 345 9.03 -2.27 1.01
C MET A 345 9.94 -2.75 -0.14
N PRO A 346 10.04 -2.03 -1.26
CA PRO A 346 10.88 -2.45 -2.37
C PRO A 346 12.37 -2.27 -2.11
N THR A 347 12.74 -1.32 -1.24
CA THR A 347 14.12 -0.98 -0.89
C THR A 347 14.53 -1.69 0.40
N THR A 348 15.67 -2.33 0.42
CA THR A 348 16.18 -2.97 1.64
C THR A 348 16.60 -1.93 2.68
N ILE A 349 16.60 -2.31 3.96
CA ILE A 349 16.88 -1.38 5.07
C ILE A 349 18.27 -0.75 4.95
N ASP A 350 19.28 -1.53 4.58
CA ASP A 350 20.64 -1.05 4.36
C ASP A 350 20.73 -0.10 3.16
N ALA A 351 20.01 -0.38 2.08
CA ALA A 351 19.89 0.53 0.93
C ALA A 351 19.19 1.84 1.29
N THR A 352 18.12 1.78 2.07
CA THR A 352 17.39 2.97 2.55
C THR A 352 18.31 3.87 3.38
N LYS A 353 19.03 3.30 4.35
CA LYS A 353 19.99 4.04 5.17
C LYS A 353 21.08 4.70 4.32
N TYR A 354 21.64 3.94 3.39
CA TYR A 354 22.68 4.44 2.50
C TYR A 354 22.21 5.61 1.64
N LEU A 355 20.99 5.53 1.07
CA LEU A 355 20.39 6.63 0.29
C LEU A 355 20.24 7.89 1.13
N GLN A 356 19.67 7.77 2.34
CA GLN A 356 19.46 8.89 3.26
C GLN A 356 20.78 9.51 3.71
N GLU A 357 21.79 8.72 4.09
CA GLU A 357 23.11 9.18 4.52
C GLU A 357 23.89 9.90 3.40
N ASN A 358 23.58 9.60 2.13
CA ASN A 358 24.17 10.27 0.97
C ASN A 358 23.29 11.38 0.37
N GLY A 359 22.29 11.87 1.12
CA GLY A 359 21.51 13.05 0.77
C GLY A 359 20.45 12.83 -0.31
N VAL A 360 20.09 11.58 -0.61
CA VAL A 360 18.97 11.27 -1.48
C VAL A 360 17.66 11.42 -0.71
N TRP A 361 16.74 12.20 -1.23
CA TRP A 361 15.41 12.36 -0.64
C TRP A 361 14.62 11.05 -0.78
N PHE A 362 14.29 10.42 0.34
CA PHE A 362 13.67 9.10 0.34
C PHE A 362 12.30 9.12 1.01
N ILE A 363 11.23 8.79 0.26
CA ILE A 363 9.88 8.58 0.81
C ILE A 363 9.51 7.11 0.71
N GLY A 364 9.33 6.48 1.86
CA GLY A 364 8.92 5.06 1.97
C GLY A 364 7.49 4.80 1.50
N GLY A 365 7.23 3.56 1.12
CA GLY A 365 5.95 3.12 0.55
C GLY A 365 4.73 3.41 1.42
N LYS A 366 4.85 3.42 2.74
CA LYS A 366 3.75 3.73 3.67
C LYS A 366 3.09 5.08 3.35
N ALA A 367 3.89 6.10 3.01
CA ALA A 367 3.42 7.42 2.59
C ALA A 367 3.27 7.49 1.06
N ALA A 368 4.30 7.09 0.32
CA ALA A 368 4.37 7.31 -1.13
C ALA A 368 3.29 6.54 -1.91
N ASN A 369 2.91 5.35 -1.49
CA ASN A 369 1.87 4.56 -2.16
C ASN A 369 0.48 4.65 -1.51
N ALA A 370 0.24 5.61 -0.63
CA ALA A 370 -1.04 5.79 0.06
C ALA A 370 -2.20 6.20 -0.86
N GLY A 371 -1.94 6.58 -2.11
CA GLY A 371 -2.97 6.98 -3.07
C GLY A 371 -4.07 5.94 -3.28
N GLY A 372 -3.71 4.66 -3.29
CA GLY A 372 -4.66 3.57 -3.43
C GLY A 372 -5.68 3.49 -2.28
N VAL A 373 -5.21 3.58 -1.03
CA VAL A 373 -6.11 3.56 0.14
C VAL A 373 -6.85 4.88 0.30
N ALA A 374 -6.24 6.01 -0.04
CA ALA A 374 -6.90 7.31 -0.06
C ALA A 374 -8.12 7.29 -1.00
N THR A 375 -7.95 6.84 -2.24
CA THR A 375 -9.06 6.72 -3.20
C THR A 375 -10.09 5.68 -2.76
N SER A 376 -9.68 4.61 -2.09
CA SER A 376 -10.63 3.68 -1.49
C SER A 376 -11.50 4.36 -0.41
N ALA A 377 -10.95 5.25 0.40
CA ALA A 377 -11.73 6.03 1.37
C ALA A 377 -12.65 7.06 0.67
N LEU A 378 -12.19 7.66 -0.44
CA LEU A 378 -13.06 8.51 -1.28
C LEU A 378 -14.20 7.71 -1.91
N GLU A 379 -13.98 6.45 -2.29
CA GLU A 379 -15.06 5.54 -2.72
C GLU A 379 -16.11 5.34 -1.60
N MET A 380 -15.64 5.14 -0.35
CA MET A 380 -16.53 5.05 0.81
C MET A 380 -17.36 6.33 0.98
N SER A 381 -16.76 7.51 0.85
CA SER A 381 -17.48 8.79 0.91
C SER A 381 -18.56 8.90 -0.16
N GLN A 382 -18.23 8.59 -1.42
CA GLN A 382 -19.20 8.57 -2.51
C GLN A 382 -20.34 7.58 -2.24
N ASN A 383 -20.04 6.41 -1.68
CA ASN A 383 -21.05 5.41 -1.33
C ASN A 383 -21.98 5.91 -0.21
N SER A 384 -21.46 6.62 0.79
CA SER A 384 -22.24 7.20 1.89
C SER A 384 -23.16 8.32 1.40
N GLU A 385 -22.70 9.15 0.48
CA GLU A 385 -23.49 10.20 -0.17
C GLU A 385 -24.48 9.63 -1.20
N ARG A 386 -24.27 8.39 -1.67
CA ARG A 386 -24.98 7.77 -2.80
C ARG A 386 -24.81 8.55 -4.12
N LEU A 387 -23.62 9.14 -4.29
CA LEU A 387 -23.24 9.88 -5.48
C LEU A 387 -22.01 9.25 -6.13
N SER A 388 -21.77 9.60 -7.39
CA SER A 388 -20.54 9.32 -8.11
C SER A 388 -19.89 10.64 -8.49
N TRP A 389 -18.64 10.82 -8.09
CA TRP A 389 -17.86 12.01 -8.45
C TRP A 389 -17.20 11.83 -9.82
N THR A 390 -16.91 12.94 -10.49
CA THR A 390 -16.16 12.93 -11.75
C THR A 390 -14.71 12.51 -11.55
N PHE A 391 -14.03 12.18 -12.65
CA PHE A 391 -12.60 11.86 -12.58
C PHE A 391 -11.79 13.01 -11.97
N GLU A 392 -12.08 14.23 -12.40
CA GLU A 392 -11.40 15.45 -11.95
C GLU A 392 -11.62 15.74 -10.47
N GLU A 393 -12.82 15.50 -9.96
CA GLU A 393 -13.14 15.65 -8.53
C GLU A 393 -12.34 14.66 -7.68
N VAL A 394 -12.30 13.39 -8.08
CA VAL A 394 -11.54 12.36 -7.34
C VAL A 394 -10.05 12.62 -7.44
N ASP A 395 -9.52 12.93 -8.63
CA ASP A 395 -8.09 13.19 -8.86
C ASP A 395 -7.60 14.43 -8.10
N SER A 396 -8.41 15.49 -8.08
CA SER A 396 -8.11 16.71 -7.31
C SER A 396 -8.04 16.44 -5.80
N LYS A 397 -8.99 15.66 -5.26
CA LYS A 397 -8.97 15.25 -3.85
C LYS A 397 -7.77 14.35 -3.54
N LEU A 398 -7.46 13.40 -4.43
CA LEU A 398 -6.28 12.55 -4.30
C LEU A 398 -5.00 13.39 -4.25
N LYS A 399 -4.84 14.33 -5.18
CA LYS A 399 -3.68 15.24 -5.18
C LYS A 399 -3.55 15.98 -3.86
N GLN A 400 -4.63 16.57 -3.36
CA GLN A 400 -4.61 17.31 -2.09
C GLN A 400 -4.23 16.41 -0.91
N ILE A 401 -4.73 15.17 -0.87
CA ILE A 401 -4.39 14.20 0.18
C ILE A 401 -2.90 13.89 0.14
N MET A 402 -2.32 13.62 -1.03
CA MET A 402 -0.91 13.27 -1.16
C MET A 402 0.02 14.44 -0.81
N VAL A 403 -0.35 15.66 -1.18
CA VAL A 403 0.35 16.89 -0.77
C VAL A 403 0.30 17.05 0.75
N ASN A 404 -0.86 16.86 1.37
CA ASN A 404 -1.02 16.94 2.82
C ASN A 404 -0.19 15.85 3.53
N ILE A 405 -0.12 14.62 2.98
CA ILE A 405 0.75 13.56 3.53
C ILE A 405 2.20 14.04 3.56
N TYR A 406 2.71 14.62 2.46
CA TYR A 406 4.09 15.11 2.42
C TYR A 406 4.36 16.12 3.55
N HIS A 407 3.53 17.15 3.67
CA HIS A 407 3.73 18.17 4.73
C HIS A 407 3.60 17.58 6.13
N THR A 408 2.66 16.68 6.34
CA THR A 408 2.46 16.02 7.64
C THR A 408 3.68 15.20 8.07
N ILE A 409 4.29 14.45 7.14
CA ILE A 409 5.48 13.64 7.47
C ILE A 409 6.74 14.50 7.61
N ASP A 410 6.87 15.56 6.84
CA ASP A 410 7.98 16.51 6.91
C ASP A 410 7.95 17.28 8.24
N ASP A 411 6.77 17.81 8.61
CA ASP A 411 6.57 18.50 9.88
C ASP A 411 6.83 17.59 11.09
N ALA A 412 6.40 16.33 11.04
CA ALA A 412 6.67 15.38 12.09
C ALA A 412 8.17 15.08 12.21
N ALA A 413 8.87 14.84 11.09
CA ALA A 413 10.32 14.65 11.10
C ALA A 413 11.07 15.85 11.70
N LYS A 414 10.74 17.06 11.28
CA LYS A 414 11.34 18.31 11.81
C LYS A 414 11.10 18.47 13.30
N ARG A 415 9.88 18.23 13.78
CA ARG A 415 9.48 18.38 15.19
C ARG A 415 10.31 17.54 16.15
N TYR A 416 10.75 16.38 15.70
CA TYR A 416 11.55 15.43 16.47
C TYR A 416 13.05 15.44 16.08
N GLY A 417 13.53 16.50 15.40
CA GLY A 417 14.95 16.64 15.06
C GLY A 417 15.47 15.64 14.02
N GLN A 418 14.57 15.13 13.18
CA GLN A 418 14.84 14.13 12.14
C GLN A 418 14.57 14.70 10.74
N GLU A 419 14.94 15.96 10.51
CA GLU A 419 14.72 16.64 9.25
C GLU A 419 15.23 15.82 8.05
N GLY A 420 14.39 15.65 7.02
CA GLY A 420 14.69 14.83 5.85
C GLY A 420 14.48 13.32 6.04
N ASN A 421 14.22 12.84 7.24
CA ASN A 421 13.87 11.43 7.49
C ASN A 421 12.36 11.20 7.38
N TYR A 422 11.87 11.16 6.15
CA TYR A 422 10.43 11.00 5.86
C TYR A 422 9.88 9.63 6.27
N VAL A 423 10.71 8.61 6.39
CA VAL A 423 10.29 7.28 6.89
C VAL A 423 9.90 7.38 8.36
N MET A 424 10.76 7.97 9.19
CA MET A 424 10.46 8.21 10.60
C MET A 424 9.30 9.20 10.74
N GLY A 425 9.28 10.28 9.96
CA GLY A 425 8.18 11.24 9.92
C GLY A 425 6.83 10.59 9.65
N ALA A 426 6.76 9.64 8.71
CA ALA A 426 5.53 8.91 8.40
C ALA A 426 5.04 8.04 9.56
N ASN A 427 5.95 7.33 10.22
CA ASN A 427 5.60 6.50 11.38
C ASN A 427 5.11 7.38 12.55
N ILE A 428 5.83 8.46 12.87
CA ILE A 428 5.48 9.37 13.96
C ILE A 428 4.13 10.06 13.67
N ALA A 429 3.94 10.64 12.49
CA ALA A 429 2.71 11.34 12.14
C ALA A 429 1.49 10.39 12.18
N GLY A 430 1.64 9.18 11.63
CA GLY A 430 0.61 8.16 11.70
C GLY A 430 0.27 7.75 13.12
N PHE A 431 1.30 7.56 13.95
CA PHE A 431 1.14 7.22 15.36
C PHE A 431 0.44 8.32 16.17
N GLU A 432 0.90 9.56 16.10
CA GLU A 432 0.39 10.67 16.91
C GLU A 432 -1.12 10.86 16.74
N LYS A 433 -1.63 10.79 15.51
CA LYS A 433 -3.06 10.91 15.24
C LYS A 433 -3.89 9.79 15.88
N VAL A 434 -3.41 8.56 15.78
CA VAL A 434 -4.09 7.40 16.39
C VAL A 434 -3.99 7.44 17.92
N ALA A 435 -2.80 7.77 18.44
CA ALA A 435 -2.56 7.90 19.87
C ALA A 435 -3.46 8.97 20.50
N GLU A 436 -3.58 10.13 19.87
CA GLU A 436 -4.47 11.20 20.32
C GLU A 436 -5.93 10.72 20.37
N ALA A 437 -6.41 10.09 19.30
CA ALA A 437 -7.76 9.56 19.24
C ALA A 437 -8.01 8.52 20.33
N MET A 438 -7.08 7.57 20.53
CA MET A 438 -7.18 6.55 21.58
C MET A 438 -7.22 7.14 23.00
N LEU A 439 -6.43 8.20 23.24
CA LEU A 439 -6.41 8.88 24.54
C LEU A 439 -7.69 9.68 24.81
N LEU A 440 -8.22 10.36 23.80
CA LEU A 440 -9.44 11.17 23.92
C LEU A 440 -10.70 10.32 24.06
N GLN A 441 -10.73 9.14 23.47
CA GLN A 441 -11.85 8.19 23.58
C GLN A 441 -11.81 7.36 24.87
N GLY A 442 -10.69 7.37 25.59
CA GLY A 442 -10.52 6.65 26.83
C GLY A 442 -10.14 5.19 26.67
N VAL A 443 -10.37 4.41 27.71
CA VAL A 443 -10.08 2.95 27.74
C VAL A 443 -11.36 2.20 27.39
N VAL A 444 -11.49 1.81 26.14
CA VAL A 444 -12.66 1.11 25.57
C VAL A 444 -12.25 -0.22 24.96
#